data_f8e0634926ac4dd1eed759646d29d3d8
#
_entry.id   f8e0634926ac4dd1eed759646d29d3d8
#
_cell.length_a   1.000
_cell.length_b   1.000
_cell.length_c   1.000
_cell.angle_alpha   90.00
_cell.angle_beta   90.00
_cell.angle_gamma   90.00
#
_symmetry.space_group_name_H-M   'P 1'
#
loop_
_entity.id
_entity.type
_entity.pdbx_description
1 polymer ?
#
loop_
_entity_poly.entity_id
_entity_poly.type
_entity_poly.pdbx_seq_one_letter_code
_entity_poly.pdbx_strand_id
1 'polypeptide(L)' 'MARYTLVYGIRLVPEGSVTGVSDATLTLADGTSAGLTLHTLDGTIPQLRRSLDRSLDAFFDLLPGAEEEDLEAFGD' A
#
# COMPACT_ATOMS: atom_id res chain seq x y z
N MET A 1 16.40 -15.11 -5.29
CA MET A 1 15.53 -13.94 -5.36
C MET A 1 14.70 -13.84 -4.10
N ALA A 2 14.72 -12.68 -3.45
CA ALA A 2 13.93 -12.48 -2.24
C ALA A 2 12.46 -12.29 -2.60
N ARG A 3 11.59 -12.80 -1.75
CA ARG A 3 10.14 -12.66 -1.90
C ARG A 3 9.59 -12.00 -0.65
N TYR A 4 8.50 -11.27 -0.81
CA TYR A 4 7.91 -10.46 0.25
C TYR A 4 6.40 -10.64 0.29
N THR A 5 5.82 -10.35 1.44
CA THR A 5 4.37 -10.21 1.55
C THR A 5 4.05 -8.72 1.61
N LEU A 6 3.21 -8.26 0.71
CA LEU A 6 2.71 -6.88 0.74
C LEU A 6 1.43 -6.86 1.58
N VAL A 7 1.41 -5.99 2.58
CA VAL A 7 0.22 -5.79 3.40
C VAL A 7 -0.41 -4.46 3.03
N TYR A 8 -1.67 -4.47 2.67
CA TYR A 8 -2.36 -3.26 2.26
C TYR A 8 -3.86 -3.40 2.56
N GLY A 9 -4.54 -2.25 2.60
CA GLY A 9 -5.98 -2.22 2.74
C GLY A 9 -6.54 -0.95 2.11
N ILE A 10 -7.72 -1.06 1.49
CA ILE A 10 -8.36 0.05 0.79
C ILE A 10 -9.84 0.03 1.11
N ARG A 11 -10.40 1.20 1.38
CA ARG A 11 -11.84 1.37 1.56
C ARG A 11 -12.26 2.73 1.05
N LEU A 12 -13.34 2.77 0.26
CA LEU A 12 -13.91 3.99 -0.27
C LEU A 12 -15.16 4.34 0.54
N VAL A 13 -15.21 5.57 1.03
CA VAL A 13 -16.36 6.09 1.78
C VAL A 13 -16.66 7.50 1.28
N PRO A 14 -17.87 8.03 1.52
CA PRO A 14 -18.17 9.41 1.13
C PRO A 14 -17.21 10.40 1.78
N GLU A 15 -16.83 11.43 1.02
CA GLU A 15 -15.95 12.47 1.54
C GLU A 15 -16.58 13.15 2.76
N GLY A 16 -15.77 13.38 3.76
CA GLY A 16 -16.23 14.03 5.00
C GLY A 16 -16.85 13.07 6.01
N SER A 17 -16.96 11.78 5.67
CA SER A 17 -17.55 10.80 6.60
C SER A 17 -16.52 10.20 7.56
N VAL A 18 -15.22 10.40 7.31
CA VAL A 18 -14.16 9.89 8.17
C VAL A 18 -13.88 10.92 9.27
N THR A 19 -14.06 10.51 10.52
CA THR A 19 -13.80 11.37 11.67
C THR A 19 -12.49 11.06 12.37
N GLY A 20 -11.87 9.95 12.03
CA GLY A 20 -10.58 9.58 12.58
C GLY A 20 -10.01 8.35 11.90
N VAL A 21 -8.68 8.28 11.91
CA VAL A 21 -7.94 7.14 11.35
C VAL A 21 -6.93 6.72 12.41
N SER A 22 -6.91 5.44 12.73
CA SER A 22 -5.92 4.87 13.65
C SER A 22 -5.00 3.94 12.88
N ASP A 23 -3.73 3.94 13.28
CA ASP A 23 -2.75 3.06 12.69
C ASP A 23 -3.07 1.59 13.02
N ALA A 24 -2.76 0.72 12.10
CA ALA A 24 -2.87 -0.72 12.29
C ALA A 24 -1.53 -1.29 12.78
N THR A 25 -1.59 -2.49 13.34
CA THR A 25 -0.40 -3.20 13.81
C THR A 25 -0.35 -4.58 13.16
N LEU A 26 0.83 -4.91 12.63
CA LEU A 26 1.10 -6.24 12.11
C LEU A 26 1.81 -7.06 13.18
N THR A 27 1.51 -8.33 13.26
CA THR A 27 2.27 -9.27 14.08
C THR A 27 3.11 -10.13 13.15
N LEU A 28 4.41 -10.11 13.35
CA LEU A 28 5.35 -10.85 12.52
C LEU A 28 5.54 -12.26 13.06
N ALA A 29 6.10 -13.13 12.23
CA ALA A 29 6.28 -14.53 12.58
C ALA A 29 7.19 -14.75 13.79
N ASP A 30 8.11 -13.82 14.04
CA ASP A 30 9.01 -13.88 15.19
C ASP A 30 8.36 -13.35 16.49
N GLY A 31 7.09 -12.97 16.44
CA GLY A 31 6.36 -12.44 17.59
C GLY A 31 6.49 -10.95 17.80
N THR A 32 7.29 -10.26 16.99
CA THR A 32 7.39 -8.80 17.08
C THR A 32 6.24 -8.12 16.35
N SER A 33 6.06 -6.83 16.63
CA SER A 33 5.01 -6.02 16.01
C SER A 33 5.63 -4.93 15.14
N ALA A 34 4.95 -4.63 14.04
CA ALA A 34 5.31 -3.51 13.16
C ALA A 34 4.07 -2.65 12.93
N GLY A 35 4.26 -1.34 12.91
CA GLY A 35 3.17 -0.42 12.66
C GLY A 35 2.89 -0.27 11.18
N LEU A 36 1.61 -0.01 10.86
CA LEU A 36 1.17 0.32 9.51
C LEU A 36 0.42 1.64 9.58
N THR A 37 1.02 2.68 8.99
CA THR A 37 0.42 4.00 8.98
C THR A 37 -0.66 4.07 7.92
N LEU A 38 -1.84 4.55 8.30
CA LEU A 38 -2.98 4.70 7.40
C LEU A 38 -3.10 6.15 6.98
N HIS A 39 -3.40 6.37 5.71
CA HIS A 39 -3.58 7.69 5.12
C HIS A 39 -4.95 7.78 4.47
N THR A 40 -5.45 9.01 4.36
CA THR A 40 -6.67 9.29 3.62
C THR A 40 -6.34 10.13 2.40
N LEU A 41 -7.13 9.92 1.34
CA LEU A 41 -7.07 10.73 0.13
C LEU A 41 -8.50 11.17 -0.18
N ASP A 42 -8.66 12.45 -0.51
CA ASP A 42 -9.96 12.99 -0.87
C ASP A 42 -9.97 13.42 -2.33
N GLY A 43 -11.10 13.24 -3.00
CA GLY A 43 -11.26 13.66 -4.37
C GLY A 43 -12.26 12.81 -5.11
N THR A 44 -12.36 13.04 -6.40
CA THR A 44 -13.19 12.21 -7.29
C THR A 44 -12.51 10.86 -7.51
N ILE A 45 -13.27 9.88 -7.96
CA ILE A 45 -12.72 8.55 -8.23
C ILE A 45 -11.51 8.61 -9.18
N PRO A 46 -11.57 9.34 -10.31
CA PRO A 46 -10.37 9.44 -11.16
C PRO A 46 -9.19 10.12 -10.48
N GLN A 47 -9.44 11.13 -9.63
CA GLN A 47 -8.37 11.80 -8.89
C GLN A 47 -7.74 10.87 -7.87
N LEU A 48 -8.58 10.12 -7.15
CA LEU A 48 -8.10 9.14 -6.16
C LEU A 48 -7.25 8.06 -6.83
N ARG A 49 -7.72 7.58 -7.98
CA ARG A 49 -6.98 6.57 -8.73
C ARG A 49 -5.59 7.08 -9.13
N ARG A 50 -5.51 8.29 -9.69
CA ARG A 50 -4.22 8.87 -10.10
C ARG A 50 -3.30 9.09 -8.91
N SER A 51 -3.84 9.59 -7.80
CA SER A 51 -3.03 9.83 -6.60
C SER A 51 -2.49 8.53 -6.02
N LEU A 52 -3.33 7.49 -5.96
CA LEU A 52 -2.91 6.21 -5.43
C LEU A 52 -1.88 5.53 -6.34
N ASP A 53 -2.11 5.56 -7.66
CA ASP A 53 -1.16 4.99 -8.61
C ASP A 53 0.22 5.65 -8.49
N ARG A 54 0.24 6.98 -8.35
CA ARG A 54 1.49 7.73 -8.17
C ARG A 54 2.18 7.35 -6.87
N SER A 55 1.41 7.20 -5.80
CA SER A 55 1.96 6.82 -4.49
C SER A 55 2.54 5.41 -4.53
N LEU A 56 1.87 4.49 -5.20
CA LEU A 56 2.36 3.12 -5.35
C LEU A 56 3.63 3.09 -6.20
N ASP A 57 3.66 3.82 -7.29
CA ASP A 57 4.85 3.90 -8.14
C ASP A 57 6.05 4.41 -7.34
N ALA A 58 5.85 5.49 -6.57
CA ALA A 58 6.92 6.05 -5.75
C ALA A 58 7.38 5.07 -4.67
N PHE A 59 6.43 4.36 -4.07
CA PHE A 59 6.76 3.37 -3.04
C PHE A 59 7.64 2.26 -3.61
N PHE A 60 7.24 1.68 -4.74
CA PHE A 60 7.99 0.57 -5.32
C PHE A 60 9.34 1.00 -5.89
N ASP A 61 9.42 2.22 -6.40
CA ASP A 61 10.69 2.74 -6.94
C ASP A 61 11.77 2.87 -5.87
N LEU A 62 11.37 3.05 -4.61
CA LEU A 62 12.32 3.19 -3.51
C LEU A 62 12.77 1.85 -2.92
N LEU A 63 12.16 0.76 -3.31
CA LEU A 63 12.48 -0.54 -2.73
C LEU A 63 13.73 -1.14 -3.38
N PRO A 64 14.60 -1.78 -2.58
CA PRO A 64 15.67 -2.57 -3.17
C PRO A 64 15.08 -3.70 -4.00
N GLY A 65 15.59 -3.90 -5.20
CA GLY A 65 15.10 -4.94 -6.09
C GLY A 65 13.93 -4.52 -6.95
N ALA A 66 13.51 -3.25 -6.91
CA ALA A 66 12.43 -2.75 -7.75
C ALA A 66 12.74 -2.88 -9.25
N GLU A 67 14.03 -2.94 -9.61
CA GLU A 67 14.46 -3.07 -10.98
C GLU A 67 14.56 -4.52 -11.46
N GLU A 68 14.37 -5.48 -10.58
CA GLU A 68 14.41 -6.88 -10.96
C GLU A 68 13.24 -7.20 -11.88
N GLU A 69 13.54 -7.87 -12.98
CA GLU A 69 12.49 -8.40 -13.82
C GLU A 69 11.96 -9.66 -13.17
N ASP A 70 10.67 -9.70 -12.97
CA ASP A 70 10.00 -10.90 -12.50
C ASP A 70 9.01 -11.34 -13.55
N LEU A 71 9.48 -12.16 -14.47
CA LEU A 71 8.65 -12.67 -15.55
C LEU A 71 7.55 -13.58 -15.03
N GLU A 72 7.74 -14.18 -13.87
CA GLU A 72 6.73 -15.04 -13.28
C GLU A 72 5.50 -14.27 -12.85
N ALA A 73 5.65 -12.99 -12.51
CA ALA A 73 4.53 -12.15 -12.13
C ALA A 73 3.50 -12.00 -13.25
N PHE A 74 3.93 -12.19 -14.48
CA PHE A 74 3.09 -12.02 -15.66
C PHE A 74 2.95 -13.29 -16.49
N GLY A 75 3.64 -14.33 -16.11
CA GLY A 75 3.69 -15.57 -16.86
C GLY A 75 2.69 -16.64 -16.44
N ASP A 76 1.96 -16.37 -15.43
CA ASP A 76 1.01 -17.35 -14.88
C ASP A 76 -0.27 -17.45 -15.67
#